data_21aab1c0a1b5181dfff9d75fcecd2f82
#
_entry.id   21aab1c0a1b5181dfff9d75fcecd2f82
#
_cell.length_a   1.000
_cell.length_b   1.000
_cell.length_c   1.000
_cell.angle_alpha   90.00
_cell.angle_beta   90.00
_cell.angle_gamma   90.00
#
_symmetry.space_group_name_H-M   'P 1'
#
loop_
_entity.id
_entity.type
_entity.pdbx_description
1 polymer ?
#
loop_
_entity_poly.entity_id
_entity_poly.type
_entity_poly.pdbx_seq_one_letter_code
_entity_poly.pdbx_strand_id
1 'polypeptide(L)'
;NGWSIYRNLRNFVRKRLQENDYIEVNTPQVIDRKLWEASGHWDKYRENMFITEVDEEHANEKRVNALKPMNCPGHVQIYNQGIKSYKDLPLKYAEFGLCHRYEPSGTMHGLMRVRAFTQDDGHIFCTEDQIESETGLFIEFLSNLYADLGFKDFDIKLSTRPEMRVGSDEIWDKAEEALEAAIKNLGYPYRLDEGDGAFYGPKLDFVLTDAIGREWQCGTFQLDFNLAERLDATYIGEDGKKHIPVMIHRAVLGSFERFIGILIENYAGKLPFWLAPQQVVIASIVSDANDYALEIQQSLKDNKIRCEVDLRNEKISYKVREHSTKKVPIILAIGKKEMADKTVSLRRIGSKESSVLSLDDAIKDITKESRA
;
A
#
# COMPACT_ATOMS: atom_id res chain seq x y z
N ASN A 1 10.25 -1.56 15.30
CA ASN A 1 9.24 -2.53 14.81
C ASN A 1 8.39 -1.92 13.67
N GLY A 2 7.88 -0.69 13.80
CA GLY A 2 7.03 -0.06 12.79
C GLY A 2 7.66 0.02 11.41
N TRP A 3 8.92 0.44 11.33
CA TRP A 3 9.65 0.48 10.06
C TRP A 3 9.83 -0.91 9.42
N SER A 4 9.98 -1.96 10.21
CA SER A 4 10.07 -3.34 9.68
C SER A 4 8.75 -3.79 9.06
N ILE A 5 7.61 -3.48 9.70
CA ILE A 5 6.27 -3.76 9.14
C ILE A 5 6.09 -2.99 7.84
N TYR A 6 6.36 -1.68 7.84
CA TYR A 6 6.26 -0.82 6.67
C TYR A 6 7.07 -1.36 5.48
N ARG A 7 8.37 -1.66 5.72
CA ARG A 7 9.26 -2.18 4.68
C ARG A 7 8.81 -3.52 4.12
N ASN A 8 8.37 -4.43 4.98
CA ASN A 8 7.90 -5.75 4.56
C ASN A 8 6.61 -5.65 3.73
N LEU A 9 5.65 -4.84 4.16
CA LEU A 9 4.42 -4.57 3.44
C LEU A 9 4.71 -3.90 2.08
N ARG A 10 5.59 -2.90 2.06
CA ARG A 10 6.01 -2.24 0.82
C ARG A 10 6.65 -3.22 -0.17
N ASN A 11 7.52 -4.11 0.29
CA ASN A 11 8.15 -5.11 -0.57
C ASN A 11 7.14 -6.14 -1.10
N PHE A 12 6.16 -6.51 -0.28
CA PHE A 12 5.08 -7.39 -0.69
C PHE A 12 4.24 -6.74 -1.80
N VAL A 13 3.79 -5.50 -1.61
CA VAL A 13 3.01 -4.75 -2.62
C VAL A 13 3.84 -4.56 -3.89
N ARG A 14 5.15 -4.21 -3.77
CA ARG A 14 6.04 -4.05 -4.93
C ARG A 14 6.08 -5.30 -5.80
N LYS A 15 6.23 -6.47 -5.17
CA LYS A 15 6.24 -7.75 -5.90
C LYS A 15 4.93 -7.96 -6.67
N ARG A 16 3.79 -7.71 -6.01
CA ARG A 16 2.47 -7.82 -6.65
C ARG A 16 2.27 -6.82 -7.80
N LEU A 17 2.79 -5.59 -7.67
CA LEU A 17 2.77 -4.60 -8.75
C LEU A 17 3.57 -5.04 -9.96
N GLN A 18 4.78 -5.60 -9.74
CA GLN A 18 5.62 -6.14 -10.81
C GLN A 18 4.97 -7.33 -11.53
N GLU A 19 4.29 -8.20 -10.79
CA GLU A 19 3.52 -9.34 -11.34
C GLU A 19 2.31 -8.89 -12.18
N ASN A 20 1.88 -7.63 -12.07
CA ASN A 20 0.76 -7.02 -12.80
C ASN A 20 1.21 -5.92 -13.80
N ASP A 21 2.46 -5.99 -14.25
CA ASP A 21 3.06 -5.14 -15.28
C ASP A 21 3.12 -3.64 -14.94
N TYR A 22 3.16 -3.27 -13.65
CA TYR A 22 3.37 -1.88 -13.26
C TYR A 22 4.85 -1.50 -13.28
N ILE A 23 5.14 -0.36 -13.90
CA ILE A 23 6.45 0.28 -13.90
C ILE A 23 6.57 1.16 -12.66
N GLU A 24 7.47 0.83 -11.72
CA GLU A 24 7.71 1.66 -10.54
C GLU A 24 8.45 2.94 -10.93
N VAL A 25 7.88 4.09 -10.54
CA VAL A 25 8.44 5.43 -10.77
C VAL A 25 8.56 6.19 -9.45
N ASN A 26 9.27 7.33 -9.47
CA ASN A 26 9.39 8.21 -8.31
C ASN A 26 9.43 9.67 -8.78
N THR A 27 8.45 10.45 -8.36
CA THR A 27 8.31 11.86 -8.75
C THR A 27 8.79 12.82 -7.65
N PRO A 28 9.21 14.05 -8.00
CA PRO A 28 9.68 15.03 -7.02
C PRO A 28 8.65 15.35 -5.94
N GLN A 29 9.12 15.66 -4.71
CA GLN A 29 8.27 16.04 -3.59
C GLN A 29 7.79 17.50 -3.67
N VAL A 30 8.67 18.39 -4.12
CA VAL A 30 8.40 19.82 -4.28
C VAL A 30 8.19 20.10 -5.76
N ILE A 31 7.05 20.66 -6.12
CA ILE A 31 6.63 20.87 -7.51
C ILE A 31 6.20 22.32 -7.68
N ASP A 32 6.57 22.92 -8.81
CA ASP A 32 6.23 24.29 -9.18
C ASP A 32 4.72 24.49 -9.29
N ARG A 33 4.24 25.64 -8.85
CA ARG A 33 2.83 26.06 -8.88
C ARG A 33 2.19 25.91 -10.27
N LYS A 34 2.94 26.16 -11.34
CA LYS A 34 2.42 26.09 -12.72
C LYS A 34 1.85 24.71 -13.08
N LEU A 35 2.48 23.62 -12.58
CA LEU A 35 1.96 22.28 -12.82
C LEU A 35 0.65 22.05 -12.08
N TRP A 36 0.53 22.60 -10.86
CA TRP A 36 -0.69 22.52 -10.07
C TRP A 36 -1.84 23.35 -10.67
N GLU A 37 -1.53 24.50 -11.26
CA GLU A 37 -2.51 25.32 -12.00
C GLU A 37 -2.98 24.60 -13.27
N ALA A 38 -2.06 24.09 -14.08
CA ALA A 38 -2.38 23.36 -15.30
C ALA A 38 -3.28 22.15 -15.03
N SER A 39 -2.97 21.38 -13.99
CA SER A 39 -3.75 20.21 -13.60
C SER A 39 -5.07 20.52 -12.88
N GLY A 40 -5.32 21.76 -12.48
CA GLY A 40 -6.53 22.19 -11.74
C GLY A 40 -6.47 21.96 -10.23
N HIS A 41 -5.40 21.35 -9.71
CA HIS A 41 -5.25 21.15 -8.26
C HIS A 41 -5.15 22.47 -7.50
N TRP A 42 -4.53 23.50 -8.08
CA TRP A 42 -4.39 24.80 -7.45
C TRP A 42 -5.74 25.45 -7.15
N ASP A 43 -6.71 25.31 -8.04
CA ASP A 43 -8.03 25.92 -7.90
C ASP A 43 -8.97 25.09 -7.00
N LYS A 44 -8.86 23.75 -7.07
CA LYS A 44 -9.82 22.84 -6.43
C LYS A 44 -9.32 22.19 -5.14
N TYR A 45 -8.01 22.23 -4.88
CA TYR A 45 -7.39 21.48 -3.78
C TYR A 45 -6.40 22.29 -2.94
N ARG A 46 -6.24 23.59 -3.24
CA ARG A 46 -5.23 24.47 -2.62
C ARG A 46 -5.29 24.50 -1.09
N GLU A 47 -6.47 24.47 -0.49
CA GLU A 47 -6.66 24.51 0.97
C GLU A 47 -5.99 23.32 1.69
N ASN A 48 -5.81 22.21 0.96
CA ASN A 48 -5.17 21.00 1.46
C ASN A 48 -3.69 20.92 1.10
N MET A 49 -3.08 21.94 0.54
CA MET A 49 -1.68 21.93 0.09
C MET A 49 -0.75 22.66 1.06
N PHE A 50 0.44 22.10 1.30
CA PHE A 50 1.55 22.82 1.92
C PHE A 50 2.28 23.61 0.84
N ILE A 51 2.15 24.95 0.91
CA ILE A 51 2.74 25.88 -0.05
C ILE A 51 4.06 26.40 0.51
N THR A 52 5.08 26.47 -0.35
CA THR A 52 6.40 27.02 -0.02
C THR A 52 6.74 28.17 -0.97
N GLU A 53 7.36 29.21 -0.43
CA GLU A 53 7.85 30.34 -1.21
C GLU A 53 9.35 30.42 -1.09
N VAL A 54 10.03 30.68 -2.21
CA VAL A 54 11.48 30.87 -2.27
C VAL A 54 11.77 32.24 -2.85
N ASP A 55 12.52 33.04 -2.11
CA ASP A 55 13.04 34.33 -2.60
C ASP A 55 14.31 34.07 -3.44
N GLU A 56 14.25 34.41 -4.71
CA GLU A 56 15.43 34.37 -5.60
C GLU A 56 16.00 35.78 -5.73
N GLU A 57 17.28 35.98 -5.42
CA GLU A 57 17.95 37.31 -5.33
C GLU A 57 17.82 38.19 -6.59
N HIS A 58 17.52 37.58 -7.74
CA HIS A 58 17.43 38.27 -9.02
C HIS A 58 16.10 38.07 -9.75
N ALA A 59 15.09 37.49 -9.11
CA ALA A 59 13.77 37.30 -9.67
C ALA A 59 12.83 38.46 -9.30
N ASN A 60 12.02 38.91 -10.25
CA ASN A 60 11.01 39.95 -9.99
C ASN A 60 9.86 39.46 -9.14
N GLU A 61 9.69 38.14 -9.01
CA GLU A 61 8.62 37.48 -8.27
C GLU A 61 9.16 36.30 -7.47
N LYS A 62 8.55 36.01 -6.32
CA LYS A 62 8.84 34.81 -5.54
C LYS A 62 8.46 33.55 -6.31
N ARG A 63 9.32 32.54 -6.26
CA ARG A 63 8.96 31.23 -6.77
C ARG A 63 8.05 30.51 -5.78
N VAL A 64 6.86 30.17 -6.22
CA VAL A 64 5.86 29.45 -5.41
C VAL A 64 5.85 27.98 -5.81
N ASN A 65 6.04 27.11 -4.84
CA ASN A 65 5.98 25.66 -5.00
C ASN A 65 5.00 25.06 -4.00
N ALA A 66 4.67 23.80 -4.15
CA ALA A 66 3.95 23.05 -3.12
C ALA A 66 4.55 21.67 -2.93
N LEU A 67 4.46 21.15 -1.69
CA LEU A 67 4.65 19.72 -1.44
C LEU A 67 3.50 18.97 -2.11
N LYS A 68 3.81 17.93 -2.87
CA LYS A 68 2.79 17.21 -3.63
C LYS A 68 1.74 16.58 -2.71
N PRO A 69 0.44 16.90 -2.88
CA PRO A 69 -0.66 16.22 -2.20
C PRO A 69 -1.09 14.93 -2.93
N MET A 70 -0.70 14.80 -4.20
CA MET A 70 -1.01 13.69 -5.13
C MET A 70 0.15 13.51 -6.11
N ASN A 71 0.26 12.32 -6.73
CA ASN A 71 1.34 11.99 -7.67
C ASN A 71 0.94 12.16 -9.14
N CYS A 72 -0.37 12.26 -9.42
CA CYS A 72 -0.93 12.22 -10.77
C CYS A 72 -0.29 13.21 -11.77
N PRO A 73 -0.09 14.52 -11.49
CA PRO A 73 0.53 15.40 -12.47
C PRO A 73 1.98 15.01 -12.79
N GLY A 74 2.71 14.48 -11.79
CA GLY A 74 4.06 13.96 -12.00
C GLY A 74 4.11 12.76 -12.94
N HIS A 75 3.16 11.83 -12.81
CA HIS A 75 3.07 10.66 -13.69
C HIS A 75 2.72 11.07 -15.13
N VAL A 76 1.86 12.07 -15.31
CA VAL A 76 1.59 12.61 -16.64
C VAL A 76 2.84 13.23 -17.27
N GLN A 77 3.69 13.91 -16.47
CA GLN A 77 4.96 14.44 -16.98
C GLN A 77 5.92 13.32 -17.42
N ILE A 78 5.92 12.17 -16.75
CA ILE A 78 6.68 10.98 -17.19
C ILE A 78 6.08 10.40 -18.47
N TYR A 79 4.74 10.29 -18.54
CA TYR A 79 4.04 9.83 -19.74
C TYR A 79 4.38 10.68 -20.97
N ASN A 80 4.44 11.99 -20.83
CA ASN A 80 4.73 12.94 -21.89
C ASN A 80 6.17 12.88 -22.43
N GLN A 81 7.04 12.10 -21.79
CA GLN A 81 8.40 11.89 -22.31
C GLN A 81 8.38 10.91 -23.48
N GLY A 82 8.55 11.46 -24.68
CA GLY A 82 8.53 10.70 -25.92
C GLY A 82 7.12 10.42 -26.45
N ILE A 83 7.07 10.00 -27.70
CA ILE A 83 5.82 9.71 -28.42
C ILE A 83 5.30 8.35 -27.95
N LYS A 84 4.01 8.25 -27.66
CA LYS A 84 3.30 7.01 -27.36
C LYS A 84 2.41 6.62 -28.52
N SER A 85 2.25 5.32 -28.73
CA SER A 85 1.36 4.71 -29.72
C SER A 85 0.25 3.93 -29.00
N TYR A 86 -0.86 3.70 -29.65
CA TYR A 86 -1.92 2.84 -29.12
C TYR A 86 -1.44 1.43 -28.74
N LYS A 87 -0.33 0.96 -29.33
CA LYS A 87 0.29 -0.33 -29.01
C LYS A 87 1.04 -0.32 -27.66
N ASP A 88 1.37 0.86 -27.15
CA ASP A 88 2.04 1.01 -25.85
C ASP A 88 1.01 1.04 -24.70
N LEU A 89 -0.30 1.11 -25.03
CA LEU A 89 -1.38 1.15 -24.05
C LEU A 89 -1.98 -0.26 -23.84
N PRO A 90 -2.39 -0.60 -22.60
CA PRO A 90 -2.36 0.24 -21.39
C PRO A 90 -0.95 0.38 -20.82
N LEU A 91 -0.57 1.61 -20.47
CA LEU A 91 0.69 1.91 -19.80
C LEU A 91 0.45 2.18 -18.30
N LYS A 92 1.10 1.39 -17.42
CA LYS A 92 0.82 1.36 -15.98
C LYS A 92 2.02 1.86 -15.18
N TYR A 93 1.88 3.01 -14.51
CA TYR A 93 2.87 3.49 -13.55
C TYR A 93 2.41 3.24 -12.12
N ALA A 94 3.37 2.95 -11.22
CA ALA A 94 3.15 2.85 -9.79
C ALA A 94 4.21 3.62 -9.02
N GLU A 95 3.81 4.27 -7.94
CA GLU A 95 4.71 5.00 -7.06
C GLU A 95 4.34 4.75 -5.59
N PHE A 96 5.34 4.42 -4.77
CA PHE A 96 5.19 4.56 -3.32
C PHE A 96 5.41 6.04 -2.97
N GLY A 97 4.41 6.85 -3.32
CA GLY A 97 4.49 8.29 -3.32
C GLY A 97 4.26 8.87 -1.92
N LEU A 98 5.28 9.57 -1.39
CA LEU A 98 5.11 10.34 -0.17
C LEU A 98 4.33 11.62 -0.47
N CYS A 99 3.09 11.69 0.00
CA CYS A 99 2.18 12.81 -0.19
C CYS A 99 2.00 13.61 1.11
N HIS A 100 1.73 14.91 0.97
CA HIS A 100 1.50 15.80 2.09
C HIS A 100 0.17 16.54 1.90
N ARG A 101 -0.72 16.43 2.89
CA ARG A 101 -2.01 17.13 2.89
C ARG A 101 -2.17 17.91 4.18
N TYR A 102 -2.57 19.16 4.07
CA TYR A 102 -2.88 19.99 5.24
C TYR A 102 -4.23 19.56 5.80
N GLU A 103 -4.21 18.55 6.65
CA GLU A 103 -5.38 18.13 7.41
C GLU A 103 -5.58 19.06 8.61
N PRO A 104 -6.80 19.53 8.89
CA PRO A 104 -7.08 20.32 10.10
C PRO A 104 -6.68 19.55 11.37
N SER A 105 -6.16 20.25 12.38
CA SER A 105 -5.62 19.59 13.58
C SER A 105 -6.66 18.74 14.33
N GLY A 106 -7.93 19.12 14.31
CA GLY A 106 -9.03 18.38 14.94
C GLY A 106 -9.41 17.06 14.22
N THR A 107 -8.93 16.83 13.00
CA THR A 107 -9.22 15.61 12.21
C THR A 107 -8.13 14.55 12.30
N MET A 108 -6.99 14.88 12.92
CA MET A 108 -5.86 13.96 13.05
C MET A 108 -6.22 12.77 13.94
N HIS A 109 -5.88 11.55 13.51
CA HIS A 109 -6.24 10.32 14.24
C HIS A 109 -5.17 9.23 14.13
N GLY A 110 -4.15 9.27 14.99
CA GLY A 110 -3.07 8.28 15.03
C GLY A 110 -2.46 8.02 13.66
N LEU A 111 -2.38 6.75 13.24
CA LEU A 111 -1.95 6.35 11.89
C LEU A 111 -3.08 6.46 10.85
N MET A 112 -4.32 6.56 11.28
CA MET A 112 -5.49 6.54 10.38
C MET A 112 -5.64 7.81 9.56
N ARG A 113 -5.24 8.98 10.11
CA ARG A 113 -5.30 10.27 9.44
C ARG A 113 -4.12 11.15 9.84
N VAL A 114 -3.19 11.31 8.91
CA VAL A 114 -1.91 12.01 9.09
C VAL A 114 -1.70 13.04 7.98
N ARG A 115 -0.78 13.98 8.18
CA ARG A 115 -0.44 15.03 7.19
C ARG A 115 0.60 14.62 6.17
N ALA A 116 1.44 13.64 6.51
CA ALA A 116 2.42 13.04 5.60
C ALA A 116 2.19 11.53 5.58
N PHE A 117 1.96 10.97 4.41
CA PHE A 117 1.64 9.54 4.24
C PHE A 117 2.16 9.03 2.90
N THR A 118 2.44 7.75 2.85
CA THR A 118 2.85 7.09 1.61
C THR A 118 1.66 6.38 0.99
N GLN A 119 1.34 6.73 -0.26
CA GLN A 119 0.36 5.99 -1.06
C GLN A 119 1.04 4.88 -1.86
N ASP A 120 0.35 3.77 -2.05
CA ASP A 120 0.63 2.78 -3.10
C ASP A 120 -0.06 3.21 -4.40
N ASP A 121 0.26 4.40 -4.82
CA ASP A 121 -0.43 5.08 -5.92
C ASP A 121 -0.04 4.52 -7.28
N GLY A 122 -0.96 4.58 -8.22
CA GLY A 122 -0.69 4.19 -9.60
C GLY A 122 -1.65 4.81 -10.58
N HIS A 123 -1.15 4.96 -11.82
CA HIS A 123 -1.90 5.56 -12.92
C HIS A 123 -1.79 4.67 -14.15
N ILE A 124 -2.94 4.35 -14.73
CA ILE A 124 -3.05 3.58 -15.96
C ILE A 124 -3.50 4.54 -17.06
N PHE A 125 -2.71 4.63 -18.13
CA PHE A 125 -3.08 5.33 -19.35
C PHE A 125 -3.58 4.29 -20.34
N CYS A 126 -4.83 4.40 -20.77
CA CYS A 126 -5.46 3.41 -21.62
C CYS A 126 -6.37 4.07 -22.68
N THR A 127 -6.86 3.27 -23.61
CA THR A 127 -7.94 3.66 -24.51
C THR A 127 -9.30 3.42 -23.85
N GLU A 128 -10.38 3.99 -24.39
CA GLU A 128 -11.73 3.85 -23.81
C GLU A 128 -12.20 2.39 -23.80
N ASP A 129 -11.90 1.64 -24.84
CA ASP A 129 -12.25 0.21 -24.96
C ASP A 129 -11.50 -0.69 -23.95
N GLN A 130 -10.41 -0.19 -23.34
CA GLN A 130 -9.66 -0.90 -22.32
C GLN A 130 -10.18 -0.68 -20.89
N ILE A 131 -11.13 0.23 -20.67
CA ILE A 131 -11.62 0.58 -19.30
C ILE A 131 -12.17 -0.65 -18.58
N GLU A 132 -13.04 -1.42 -19.23
CA GLU A 132 -13.68 -2.59 -18.60
C GLU A 132 -12.64 -3.65 -18.21
N SER A 133 -11.71 -3.96 -19.14
CA SER A 133 -10.65 -4.94 -18.87
C SER A 133 -9.72 -4.51 -17.74
N GLU A 134 -9.30 -3.22 -17.70
CA GLU A 134 -8.45 -2.70 -16.65
C GLU A 134 -9.17 -2.62 -15.29
N THR A 135 -10.48 -2.34 -15.29
CA THR A 135 -11.31 -2.41 -14.08
C THR A 135 -11.33 -3.84 -13.51
N GLY A 136 -11.55 -4.84 -14.37
CA GLY A 136 -11.55 -6.25 -13.96
C GLY A 136 -10.21 -6.71 -13.40
N LEU A 137 -9.12 -6.42 -14.11
CA LEU A 137 -7.76 -6.75 -13.67
C LEU A 137 -7.41 -6.08 -12.33
N PHE A 138 -7.84 -4.83 -12.12
CA PHE A 138 -7.60 -4.15 -10.85
C PHE A 138 -8.40 -4.78 -9.70
N ILE A 139 -9.67 -5.12 -9.90
CA ILE A 139 -10.48 -5.75 -8.85
C ILE A 139 -9.91 -7.13 -8.48
N GLU A 140 -9.45 -7.91 -9.46
CA GLU A 140 -8.79 -9.20 -9.22
C GLU A 140 -7.47 -9.00 -8.43
N PHE A 141 -6.64 -8.06 -8.86
CA PHE A 141 -5.40 -7.70 -8.17
C PHE A 141 -5.64 -7.30 -6.71
N LEU A 142 -6.60 -6.40 -6.46
CA LEU A 142 -6.99 -5.94 -5.13
C LEU A 142 -7.52 -7.09 -4.27
N SER A 143 -8.42 -7.91 -4.81
CA SER A 143 -9.03 -9.04 -4.12
C SER A 143 -7.98 -10.05 -3.65
N ASN A 144 -7.04 -10.42 -4.53
CA ASN A 144 -5.95 -11.33 -4.22
C ASN A 144 -5.02 -10.74 -3.13
N LEU A 145 -4.68 -9.46 -3.23
CA LEU A 145 -3.83 -8.80 -2.24
C LEU A 145 -4.51 -8.71 -0.87
N TYR A 146 -5.81 -8.39 -0.83
CA TYR A 146 -6.57 -8.35 0.42
C TYR A 146 -6.70 -9.74 1.05
N ALA A 147 -6.94 -10.77 0.25
CA ALA A 147 -7.00 -12.16 0.73
C ALA A 147 -5.67 -12.59 1.38
N ASP A 148 -4.53 -12.28 0.76
CA ASP A 148 -3.20 -12.55 1.30
C ASP A 148 -2.92 -11.79 2.61
N LEU A 149 -3.54 -10.62 2.77
CA LEU A 149 -3.48 -9.81 3.99
C LEU A 149 -4.55 -10.19 5.03
N GLY A 150 -5.37 -11.22 4.76
CA GLY A 150 -6.36 -11.77 5.67
C GLY A 150 -7.72 -11.09 5.64
N PHE A 151 -7.99 -10.23 4.67
CA PHE A 151 -9.30 -9.63 4.42
C PHE A 151 -10.01 -10.42 3.32
N LYS A 152 -11.11 -11.07 3.65
CA LYS A 152 -11.86 -11.91 2.70
C LYS A 152 -12.98 -11.15 2.00
N ASP A 153 -13.52 -10.16 2.69
CA ASP A 153 -14.68 -9.42 2.24
C ASP A 153 -14.37 -7.92 2.23
N PHE A 154 -14.90 -7.23 1.24
CA PHE A 154 -14.90 -5.77 1.12
C PHE A 154 -16.15 -5.32 0.39
N ASP A 155 -16.59 -4.11 0.69
CA ASP A 155 -17.69 -3.48 -0.03
C ASP A 155 -17.16 -2.59 -1.16
N ILE A 156 -17.92 -2.50 -2.26
CA ILE A 156 -17.64 -1.58 -3.36
C ILE A 156 -18.69 -0.47 -3.35
N LYS A 157 -18.22 0.79 -3.41
CA LYS A 157 -19.05 1.97 -3.60
C LYS A 157 -18.73 2.61 -4.94
N LEU A 158 -19.76 2.93 -5.72
CA LEU A 158 -19.62 3.76 -6.92
C LEU A 158 -19.95 5.20 -6.53
N SER A 159 -18.92 6.05 -6.47
CA SER A 159 -19.03 7.45 -6.08
C SER A 159 -19.12 8.34 -7.31
N THR A 160 -20.21 9.12 -7.39
CA THR A 160 -20.52 9.98 -8.54
C THR A 160 -20.00 11.40 -8.37
N ARG A 161 -20.27 12.26 -9.35
CA ARG A 161 -19.78 13.63 -9.46
C ARG A 161 -20.05 14.48 -8.21
N PRO A 162 -19.02 15.16 -7.65
CA PRO A 162 -19.20 16.15 -6.59
C PRO A 162 -19.66 17.50 -7.16
N GLU A 163 -20.14 18.39 -6.27
CA GLU A 163 -20.53 19.75 -6.66
C GLU A 163 -19.34 20.54 -7.24
N MET A 164 -18.19 20.50 -6.55
CA MET A 164 -16.95 21.12 -7.06
C MET A 164 -16.15 20.10 -7.90
N ARG A 165 -16.17 20.30 -9.22
CA ARG A 165 -15.50 19.41 -10.20
C ARG A 165 -14.88 20.16 -11.35
N VAL A 166 -14.06 19.47 -12.11
CA VAL A 166 -13.55 19.90 -13.44
C VAL A 166 -14.24 19.10 -14.54
N GLY A 167 -14.23 19.62 -15.78
CA GLY A 167 -14.87 18.99 -16.92
C GLY A 167 -16.35 19.39 -17.08
N SER A 168 -16.91 19.09 -18.25
CA SER A 168 -18.32 19.32 -18.56
C SER A 168 -19.21 18.19 -18.03
N ASP A 169 -20.53 18.43 -18.00
CA ASP A 169 -21.49 17.39 -17.57
C ASP A 169 -21.48 16.19 -18.53
N GLU A 170 -21.27 16.41 -19.83
CA GLU A 170 -21.18 15.34 -20.83
C GLU A 170 -19.98 14.41 -20.59
N ILE A 171 -18.83 14.97 -20.17
CA ILE A 171 -17.66 14.17 -19.80
C ILE A 171 -17.96 13.34 -18.57
N TRP A 172 -18.64 13.90 -17.58
CA TRP A 172 -19.04 13.21 -16.37
C TRP A 172 -20.06 12.10 -16.63
N ASP A 173 -21.09 12.39 -17.46
CA ASP A 173 -22.07 11.38 -17.89
C ASP A 173 -21.37 10.19 -18.50
N LYS A 174 -20.46 10.43 -19.46
CA LYS A 174 -19.66 9.41 -20.12
C LYS A 174 -18.80 8.59 -19.13
N ALA A 175 -18.14 9.26 -18.19
CA ALA A 175 -17.26 8.60 -17.22
C ALA A 175 -18.04 7.73 -16.22
N GLU A 176 -19.15 8.25 -15.70
CA GLU A 176 -20.03 7.51 -14.78
C GLU A 176 -20.66 6.31 -15.46
N GLU A 177 -21.20 6.47 -16.67
CA GLU A 177 -21.78 5.37 -17.47
C GLU A 177 -20.73 4.29 -17.77
N ALA A 178 -19.51 4.67 -18.17
CA ALA A 178 -18.45 3.73 -18.48
C ALA A 178 -18.04 2.91 -17.24
N LEU A 179 -17.87 3.56 -16.09
CA LEU A 179 -17.47 2.90 -14.85
C LEU A 179 -18.58 2.03 -14.28
N GLU A 180 -19.84 2.49 -14.34
CA GLU A 180 -21.00 1.72 -13.92
C GLU A 180 -21.20 0.50 -14.82
N ALA A 181 -21.08 0.66 -16.13
CA ALA A 181 -21.19 -0.45 -17.08
C ALA A 181 -20.10 -1.51 -16.82
N ALA A 182 -18.85 -1.08 -16.59
CA ALA A 182 -17.74 -1.98 -16.32
C ALA A 182 -18.02 -2.84 -15.07
N ILE A 183 -18.45 -2.25 -13.94
CA ILE A 183 -18.70 -3.02 -12.72
C ILE A 183 -19.92 -3.93 -12.82
N LYS A 184 -20.97 -3.50 -13.54
CA LYS A 184 -22.16 -4.32 -13.83
C LYS A 184 -21.83 -5.53 -14.71
N ASN A 185 -21.07 -5.32 -15.79
CA ASN A 185 -20.67 -6.39 -16.71
C ASN A 185 -19.78 -7.43 -16.01
N LEU A 186 -18.92 -6.98 -15.10
CA LEU A 186 -18.09 -7.85 -14.26
C LEU A 186 -18.87 -8.58 -13.16
N GLY A 187 -20.14 -8.20 -12.91
CA GLY A 187 -21.03 -8.88 -11.96
C GLY A 187 -20.73 -8.61 -10.48
N TYR A 188 -19.98 -7.56 -10.16
CA TYR A 188 -19.71 -7.20 -8.76
C TYR A 188 -20.87 -6.39 -8.16
N PRO A 189 -21.34 -6.72 -6.95
CA PRO A 189 -22.30 -5.89 -6.23
C PRO A 189 -21.64 -4.58 -5.78
N TYR A 190 -22.36 -3.48 -5.88
CA TYR A 190 -21.89 -2.17 -5.42
C TYR A 190 -23.04 -1.36 -4.81
N ARG A 191 -22.67 -0.35 -4.01
CA ARG A 191 -23.59 0.68 -3.49
C ARG A 191 -23.29 2.01 -4.18
N LEU A 192 -24.32 2.79 -4.49
CA LEU A 192 -24.15 4.16 -5.01
C LEU A 192 -23.81 5.11 -3.85
N ASP A 193 -22.82 5.97 -4.04
CA ASP A 193 -22.41 7.03 -3.11
C ASP A 193 -22.41 8.36 -3.88
N GLU A 194 -23.54 9.07 -3.84
CA GLU A 194 -23.75 10.26 -4.65
C GLU A 194 -22.92 11.44 -4.12
N GLY A 195 -22.17 12.09 -5.02
CA GLY A 195 -21.43 13.31 -4.70
C GLY A 195 -20.06 13.09 -4.05
N ASP A 196 -19.61 11.85 -3.82
CA ASP A 196 -18.32 11.54 -3.18
C ASP A 196 -17.19 11.24 -4.20
N GLY A 197 -17.41 11.48 -5.50
CA GLY A 197 -16.41 11.34 -6.55
C GLY A 197 -15.19 12.25 -6.34
N ALA A 198 -14.09 11.95 -7.03
CA ALA A 198 -12.97 12.87 -7.09
C ALA A 198 -13.35 14.10 -7.91
N PHE A 199 -12.66 15.24 -7.70
CA PHE A 199 -13.00 16.46 -8.45
C PHE A 199 -12.76 16.32 -9.98
N TYR A 200 -12.05 15.28 -10.41
CA TYR A 200 -11.70 15.01 -11.82
C TYR A 200 -12.43 13.80 -12.43
N GLY A 201 -13.09 12.96 -11.62
CA GLY A 201 -13.81 11.80 -12.14
C GLY A 201 -14.51 10.94 -11.10
N PRO A 202 -15.44 10.07 -11.53
CA PRO A 202 -16.10 9.10 -10.67
C PRO A 202 -15.12 8.02 -10.20
N LYS A 203 -15.48 7.33 -9.11
CA LYS A 203 -14.60 6.33 -8.51
C LYS A 203 -15.35 5.10 -8.00
N LEU A 204 -14.64 3.97 -8.00
CA LEU A 204 -14.96 2.82 -7.17
C LEU A 204 -14.11 2.89 -5.90
N ASP A 205 -14.77 2.88 -4.75
CA ASP A 205 -14.13 2.83 -3.46
C ASP A 205 -14.28 1.43 -2.87
N PHE A 206 -13.15 0.85 -2.42
CA PHE A 206 -13.11 -0.47 -1.81
C PHE A 206 -12.97 -0.30 -0.30
N VAL A 207 -14.01 -0.69 0.41
CA VAL A 207 -14.19 -0.40 1.83
C VAL A 207 -13.94 -1.66 2.65
N LEU A 208 -13.00 -1.59 3.57
CA LEU A 208 -12.74 -2.61 4.56
C LEU A 208 -13.46 -2.28 5.87
N THR A 209 -14.04 -3.29 6.50
CA THR A 209 -14.59 -3.16 7.85
C THR A 209 -13.58 -3.69 8.87
N ASP A 210 -13.23 -2.86 9.86
CA ASP A 210 -12.29 -3.26 10.91
C ASP A 210 -12.93 -4.16 11.98
N ALA A 211 -12.10 -4.64 12.91
CA ALA A 211 -12.53 -5.58 13.95
C ALA A 211 -13.61 -5.05 14.92
N ILE A 212 -13.88 -3.75 14.92
CA ILE A 212 -14.92 -3.11 15.74
C ILE A 212 -16.07 -2.54 14.91
N GLY A 213 -16.14 -2.89 13.62
CA GLY A 213 -17.24 -2.55 12.72
C GLY A 213 -17.16 -1.17 12.08
N ARG A 214 -16.00 -0.48 12.09
CA ARG A 214 -15.81 0.79 11.37
C ARG A 214 -15.44 0.54 9.92
N GLU A 215 -16.07 1.27 9.01
CA GLU A 215 -15.73 1.27 7.59
C GLU A 215 -14.52 2.15 7.30
N TRP A 216 -13.58 1.64 6.51
CA TRP A 216 -12.39 2.35 6.05
C TRP A 216 -12.25 2.24 4.55
N GLN A 217 -12.34 3.34 3.84
CA GLN A 217 -11.96 3.42 2.44
C GLN A 217 -10.46 3.20 2.33
N CYS A 218 -10.05 2.12 1.68
CA CYS A 218 -8.67 1.75 1.45
C CYS A 218 -8.35 1.76 -0.03
N GLY A 219 -8.87 0.79 -0.79
CA GLY A 219 -8.70 0.77 -2.23
C GLY A 219 -9.55 1.81 -2.95
N THR A 220 -9.05 2.29 -4.08
CA THR A 220 -9.78 3.20 -4.97
C THR A 220 -9.37 2.98 -6.41
N PHE A 221 -10.33 3.17 -7.32
CA PHE A 221 -10.15 3.11 -8.77
C PHE A 221 -10.97 4.25 -9.38
N GLN A 222 -10.32 5.24 -9.95
CA GLN A 222 -10.94 6.51 -10.35
C GLN A 222 -10.75 6.72 -11.83
N LEU A 223 -11.82 6.94 -12.57
CA LEU A 223 -11.82 7.14 -14.00
C LEU A 223 -11.78 8.63 -14.33
N ASP A 224 -10.76 9.05 -15.06
CA ASP A 224 -10.49 10.46 -15.36
C ASP A 224 -10.32 10.69 -16.87
N PHE A 225 -11.21 11.51 -17.44
CA PHE A 225 -11.15 11.99 -18.83
C PHE A 225 -10.61 13.41 -18.94
N ASN A 226 -10.22 14.05 -17.82
CA ASN A 226 -9.90 15.47 -17.78
C ASN A 226 -8.39 15.73 -17.68
N LEU A 227 -7.68 15.04 -16.79
CA LEU A 227 -6.31 15.39 -16.42
C LEU A 227 -5.31 15.17 -17.56
N ALA A 228 -5.50 14.10 -18.34
CA ALA A 228 -4.67 13.82 -19.51
C ALA A 228 -4.72 14.95 -20.54
N GLU A 229 -5.91 15.45 -20.85
CA GLU A 229 -6.12 16.58 -21.76
C GLU A 229 -5.51 17.87 -21.21
N ARG A 230 -5.77 18.19 -19.93
CA ARG A 230 -5.26 19.40 -19.27
C ARG A 230 -3.74 19.48 -19.22
N LEU A 231 -3.06 18.36 -19.27
CA LEU A 231 -1.59 18.24 -19.22
C LEU A 231 -1.00 17.80 -20.58
N ASP A 232 -1.74 17.93 -21.68
CA ASP A 232 -1.31 17.64 -23.05
C ASP A 232 -0.80 16.20 -23.28
N ALA A 233 -1.31 15.23 -22.52
CA ALA A 233 -0.98 13.83 -22.72
C ALA A 233 -1.67 13.29 -23.99
N THR A 234 -0.90 12.71 -24.90
CA THR A 234 -1.42 12.19 -26.17
C THR A 234 -0.74 10.87 -26.56
N TYR A 235 -1.44 10.08 -27.37
CA TYR A 235 -0.89 8.93 -28.08
C TYR A 235 -1.29 8.97 -29.56
N ILE A 236 -0.55 8.24 -30.41
CA ILE A 236 -0.89 8.06 -31.82
C ILE A 236 -1.78 6.84 -31.93
N GLY A 237 -3.00 7.04 -32.42
CA GLY A 237 -3.97 5.99 -32.67
C GLY A 237 -3.63 5.13 -33.89
N GLU A 238 -4.42 4.11 -34.14
CA GLU A 238 -4.29 3.25 -35.33
C GLU A 238 -4.55 4.04 -36.64
N ASP A 239 -5.35 5.09 -36.56
CA ASP A 239 -5.62 6.04 -37.66
C ASP A 239 -4.46 7.01 -37.93
N GLY A 240 -3.35 6.91 -37.21
CA GLY A 240 -2.18 7.79 -37.33
C GLY A 240 -2.38 9.19 -36.75
N LYS A 241 -3.50 9.47 -36.09
CA LYS A 241 -3.79 10.77 -35.47
C LYS A 241 -3.48 10.78 -33.98
N LYS A 242 -3.39 11.97 -33.43
CA LYS A 242 -3.26 12.15 -31.95
C LYS A 242 -4.61 11.97 -31.27
N HIS A 243 -4.60 11.19 -30.21
CA HIS A 243 -5.73 10.97 -29.31
C HIS A 243 -5.30 11.25 -27.87
N ILE A 244 -6.27 11.55 -27.01
CA ILE A 244 -6.06 11.74 -25.57
C ILE A 244 -6.34 10.41 -24.89
N PRO A 245 -5.42 9.87 -24.07
CA PRO A 245 -5.70 8.65 -23.32
C PRO A 245 -6.69 8.91 -22.18
N VAL A 246 -7.45 7.89 -21.82
CA VAL A 246 -8.14 7.84 -20.54
C VAL A 246 -7.11 7.60 -19.45
N MET A 247 -7.25 8.29 -18.34
CA MET A 247 -6.39 8.09 -17.17
C MET A 247 -7.18 7.44 -16.05
N ILE A 248 -6.61 6.38 -15.49
CA ILE A 248 -7.18 5.71 -14.32
C ILE A 248 -6.22 5.90 -13.15
N HIS A 249 -6.74 6.46 -12.05
CA HIS A 249 -6.00 6.57 -10.78
C HIS A 249 -6.38 5.41 -9.88
N ARG A 250 -5.40 4.74 -9.30
CA ARG A 250 -5.71 3.62 -8.41
C ARG A 250 -4.78 3.56 -7.20
N ALA A 251 -5.31 3.10 -6.09
CA ALA A 251 -4.57 2.67 -4.91
C ALA A 251 -5.24 1.41 -4.36
N VAL A 252 -4.45 0.49 -3.79
CA VAL A 252 -4.97 -0.73 -3.16
C VAL A 252 -5.06 -0.56 -1.64
N LEU A 253 -3.99 -0.05 -1.03
CA LEU A 253 -3.95 0.20 0.41
C LEU A 253 -4.52 1.58 0.79
N GLY A 254 -4.50 2.52 -0.14
CA GLY A 254 -4.78 3.93 0.07
C GLY A 254 -3.60 4.66 0.69
N SER A 255 -3.29 4.42 1.97
CA SER A 255 -2.02 4.83 2.57
C SER A 255 -1.44 3.72 3.44
N PHE A 256 -0.12 3.58 3.43
CA PHE A 256 0.58 2.60 4.26
C PHE A 256 0.30 2.80 5.74
N GLU A 257 0.27 4.05 6.19
CA GLU A 257 0.06 4.40 7.60
C GLU A 257 -1.32 3.92 8.08
N ARG A 258 -2.38 4.27 7.34
CA ARG A 258 -3.76 3.84 7.66
C ARG A 258 -3.87 2.32 7.59
N PHE A 259 -3.38 1.71 6.53
CA PHE A 259 -3.51 0.27 6.31
C PHE A 259 -2.75 -0.54 7.37
N ILE A 260 -1.55 -0.11 7.77
CA ILE A 260 -0.81 -0.71 8.89
C ILE A 260 -1.60 -0.60 10.19
N GLY A 261 -2.25 0.55 10.44
CA GLY A 261 -3.14 0.71 11.59
C GLY A 261 -4.27 -0.31 11.59
N ILE A 262 -4.96 -0.47 10.45
CA ILE A 262 -6.04 -1.46 10.26
C ILE A 262 -5.52 -2.88 10.47
N LEU A 263 -4.36 -3.24 9.89
CA LEU A 263 -3.75 -4.56 10.07
C LEU A 263 -3.44 -4.87 11.54
N ILE A 264 -2.85 -3.91 12.27
CA ILE A 264 -2.52 -4.09 13.68
C ILE A 264 -3.79 -4.33 14.51
N GLU A 265 -4.85 -3.59 14.25
CA GLU A 265 -6.14 -3.76 14.94
C GLU A 265 -6.81 -5.09 14.56
N ASN A 266 -6.90 -5.41 13.27
CA ASN A 266 -7.52 -6.64 12.77
C ASN A 266 -6.85 -7.90 13.34
N TYR A 267 -5.53 -7.91 13.42
CA TYR A 267 -4.76 -9.03 13.97
C TYR A 267 -4.55 -8.96 15.49
N ALA A 268 -5.08 -7.94 16.17
CA ALA A 268 -4.77 -7.67 17.58
C ALA A 268 -3.26 -7.74 17.88
N GLY A 269 -2.44 -7.25 16.94
CA GLY A 269 -0.99 -7.26 16.95
C GLY A 269 -0.33 -8.61 16.64
N LYS A 270 -1.08 -9.69 16.42
CA LYS A 270 -0.56 -11.01 16.01
C LYS A 270 -0.44 -11.09 14.50
N LEU A 271 0.41 -10.24 13.93
CA LEU A 271 0.59 -10.15 12.48
C LEU A 271 0.97 -11.50 11.84
N PRO A 272 0.64 -11.71 10.56
CA PRO A 272 1.12 -12.86 9.79
C PRO A 272 2.65 -13.01 9.92
N PHE A 273 3.13 -14.24 9.93
CA PHE A 273 4.55 -14.53 10.22
C PHE A 273 5.50 -13.74 9.31
N TRP A 274 5.22 -13.69 8.01
CA TRP A 274 6.02 -12.96 7.03
C TRP A 274 6.07 -11.44 7.29
N LEU A 275 5.02 -10.86 7.89
CA LEU A 275 4.91 -9.43 8.17
C LEU A 275 5.45 -9.05 9.55
N ALA A 276 5.51 -9.99 10.49
CA ALA A 276 5.94 -9.75 11.86
C ALA A 276 7.35 -9.13 11.92
N PRO A 277 7.54 -8.03 12.68
CA PRO A 277 8.85 -7.35 12.76
C PRO A 277 9.93 -8.23 13.35
N GLN A 278 9.57 -9.05 14.32
CA GLN A 278 10.38 -10.11 14.94
C GLN A 278 9.61 -11.42 14.80
N GLN A 279 10.19 -12.38 14.08
CA GLN A 279 9.52 -13.63 13.73
C GLN A 279 9.79 -14.72 14.79
N VAL A 280 11.02 -14.77 15.28
CA VAL A 280 11.46 -15.80 16.21
C VAL A 280 12.27 -15.18 17.34
N VAL A 281 12.07 -15.67 18.56
CA VAL A 281 12.98 -15.45 19.69
C VAL A 281 13.53 -16.79 20.15
N ILE A 282 14.85 -16.86 20.32
CA ILE A 282 15.56 -17.99 20.88
C ILE A 282 15.88 -17.66 22.35
N ALA A 283 15.24 -18.35 23.29
CA ALA A 283 15.37 -18.11 24.72
C ALA A 283 16.16 -19.25 25.39
N SER A 284 17.37 -18.95 25.87
CA SER A 284 18.14 -19.92 26.67
C SER A 284 17.51 -20.10 28.05
N ILE A 285 17.46 -21.35 28.51
CA ILE A 285 16.97 -21.71 29.86
C ILE A 285 18.12 -21.63 30.87
N VAL A 286 19.33 -21.99 30.43
CA VAL A 286 20.57 -22.00 31.22
C VAL A 286 21.71 -21.39 30.41
N SER A 287 22.70 -20.82 31.09
CA SER A 287 23.84 -20.18 30.43
C SER A 287 24.67 -21.13 29.56
N ASP A 288 24.76 -22.41 29.97
CA ASP A 288 25.49 -23.43 29.19
C ASP A 288 24.94 -23.62 27.78
N ALA A 289 23.64 -23.27 27.53
CA ALA A 289 22.99 -23.37 26.22
C ALA A 289 23.12 -22.10 25.37
N ASN A 290 23.82 -21.07 25.86
CA ASN A 290 23.91 -19.78 25.14
C ASN A 290 24.60 -19.91 23.78
N ASP A 291 25.69 -20.67 23.68
CA ASP A 291 26.41 -20.87 22.43
C ASP A 291 25.52 -21.56 21.36
N TYR A 292 24.77 -22.58 21.80
CA TYR A 292 23.81 -23.27 20.93
C TYR A 292 22.66 -22.33 20.49
N ALA A 293 22.17 -21.45 21.36
CA ALA A 293 21.16 -20.43 20.98
C ALA A 293 21.70 -19.45 19.94
N LEU A 294 22.98 -19.08 20.01
CA LEU A 294 23.64 -18.23 19.00
C LEU A 294 23.84 -18.97 17.67
N GLU A 295 24.17 -20.26 17.69
CA GLU A 295 24.24 -21.14 16.52
C GLU A 295 22.88 -21.17 15.79
N ILE A 296 21.80 -21.38 16.53
CA ILE A 296 20.43 -21.35 15.99
C ILE A 296 20.10 -19.97 15.39
N GLN A 297 20.46 -18.89 16.09
CA GLN A 297 20.23 -17.54 15.57
C GLN A 297 20.93 -17.33 14.22
N GLN A 298 22.18 -17.76 14.10
CA GLN A 298 22.92 -17.65 12.85
C GLN A 298 22.24 -18.44 11.72
N SER A 299 21.87 -19.68 11.99
CA SER A 299 21.16 -20.53 11.01
C SER A 299 19.83 -19.92 10.54
N LEU A 300 19.06 -19.30 11.45
CA LEU A 300 17.84 -18.59 11.08
C LEU A 300 18.11 -17.31 10.26
N LYS A 301 19.15 -16.55 10.61
CA LYS A 301 19.56 -15.35 9.83
C LYS A 301 20.01 -15.71 8.42
N ASP A 302 20.75 -16.80 8.25
CA ASP A 302 21.20 -17.30 6.94
C ASP A 302 19.99 -17.65 6.05
N ASN A 303 18.88 -18.07 6.66
CA ASN A 303 17.58 -18.29 6.01
C ASN A 303 16.69 -17.04 5.97
N LYS A 304 17.25 -15.84 6.23
CA LYS A 304 16.56 -14.53 6.18
C LYS A 304 15.39 -14.38 7.17
N ILE A 305 15.40 -15.14 8.26
CA ILE A 305 14.42 -15.04 9.36
C ILE A 305 14.85 -13.94 10.32
N ARG A 306 13.92 -13.04 10.65
CA ARG A 306 14.13 -11.97 11.64
C ARG A 306 14.03 -12.54 13.05
N CYS A 307 15.16 -12.76 13.68
CA CYS A 307 15.24 -13.42 14.98
C CYS A 307 16.17 -12.70 15.95
N GLU A 308 15.90 -12.85 17.22
CA GLU A 308 16.70 -12.36 18.34
C GLU A 308 16.96 -13.48 19.35
N VAL A 309 18.02 -13.34 20.15
CA VAL A 309 18.30 -14.22 21.29
C VAL A 309 17.99 -13.54 22.60
N ASP A 310 17.43 -14.28 23.53
CA ASP A 310 17.23 -13.84 24.91
C ASP A 310 18.10 -14.72 25.84
N LEU A 311 19.31 -14.23 26.11
CA LEU A 311 20.31 -14.90 26.94
C LEU A 311 20.30 -14.41 28.40
N ARG A 312 19.31 -13.60 28.81
CA ARG A 312 19.21 -13.07 30.17
C ARG A 312 19.10 -14.22 31.19
N ASN A 313 19.67 -14.01 32.36
CA ASN A 313 19.53 -14.96 33.49
C ASN A 313 18.16 -14.77 34.17
N GLU A 314 17.09 -15.15 33.45
CA GLU A 314 15.70 -15.04 33.89
C GLU A 314 14.98 -16.38 33.73
N LYS A 315 13.94 -16.61 34.54
CA LYS A 315 13.10 -17.82 34.39
C LYS A 315 12.50 -17.90 33.01
N ILE A 316 12.55 -19.07 32.38
CA ILE A 316 12.00 -19.28 31.04
C ILE A 316 10.51 -18.86 30.94
N SER A 317 9.73 -19.08 31.99
CA SER A 317 8.33 -18.66 32.05
C SER A 317 8.16 -17.13 31.94
N TYR A 318 9.10 -16.37 32.54
CA TYR A 318 9.12 -14.92 32.42
C TYR A 318 9.45 -14.47 30.97
N LYS A 319 10.51 -15.03 30.38
CA LYS A 319 10.91 -14.75 28.98
C LYS A 319 9.77 -15.08 28.03
N VAL A 320 9.16 -16.25 28.13
CA VAL A 320 8.01 -16.66 27.31
C VAL A 320 6.83 -15.68 27.44
N ARG A 321 6.51 -15.26 28.68
CA ARG A 321 5.43 -14.30 28.91
C ARG A 321 5.73 -12.95 28.27
N GLU A 322 6.95 -12.43 28.42
CA GLU A 322 7.36 -11.15 27.87
C GLU A 322 7.28 -11.16 26.35
N HIS A 323 7.87 -12.17 25.69
CA HIS A 323 7.86 -12.28 24.23
C HIS A 323 6.46 -12.56 23.66
N SER A 324 5.62 -13.32 24.37
CA SER A 324 4.22 -13.52 24.02
C SER A 324 3.41 -12.21 24.12
N THR A 325 3.70 -11.37 25.12
CA THR A 325 3.08 -10.02 25.23
C THR A 325 3.50 -9.11 24.08
N LYS A 326 4.76 -9.21 23.64
CA LYS A 326 5.29 -8.51 22.44
C LYS A 326 4.77 -9.10 21.11
N LYS A 327 3.92 -10.14 21.18
CA LYS A 327 3.32 -10.81 20.01
C LYS A 327 4.33 -11.45 19.07
N VAL A 328 5.46 -11.94 19.59
CA VAL A 328 6.43 -12.69 18.77
C VAL A 328 5.79 -14.02 18.35
N PRO A 329 5.74 -14.34 17.05
CA PRO A 329 5.03 -15.53 16.55
C PRO A 329 5.58 -16.86 17.06
N ILE A 330 6.92 -16.98 17.13
CA ILE A 330 7.59 -18.24 17.53
C ILE A 330 8.62 -17.95 18.64
N ILE A 331 8.58 -18.75 19.70
CA ILE A 331 9.58 -18.78 20.75
C ILE A 331 10.22 -20.16 20.76
N LEU A 332 11.55 -20.21 20.61
CA LEU A 332 12.36 -21.41 20.75
C LEU A 332 13.00 -21.42 22.15
N ALA A 333 12.64 -22.36 22.99
CA ALA A 333 13.24 -22.53 24.30
C ALA A 333 14.35 -23.58 24.21
N ILE A 334 15.56 -23.23 24.75
CA ILE A 334 16.76 -24.04 24.60
C ILE A 334 17.37 -24.30 25.98
N GLY A 335 17.39 -25.56 26.39
CA GLY A 335 18.05 -26.05 27.62
C GLY A 335 19.17 -27.05 27.32
N LYS A 336 19.67 -27.71 28.38
CA LYS A 336 20.74 -28.70 28.22
C LYS A 336 20.34 -29.89 27.36
N LYS A 337 19.07 -30.30 27.41
CA LYS A 337 18.54 -31.39 26.61
C LYS A 337 18.51 -31.06 25.14
N GLU A 338 17.90 -29.90 24.80
CA GLU A 338 17.82 -29.44 23.41
C GLU A 338 19.21 -29.27 22.82
N MET A 339 20.18 -28.73 23.59
CA MET A 339 21.57 -28.59 23.14
C MET A 339 22.23 -29.97 22.89
N ALA A 340 22.03 -30.95 23.77
CA ALA A 340 22.63 -32.28 23.66
C ALA A 340 22.06 -33.07 22.48
N ASP A 341 20.72 -32.98 22.27
CA ASP A 341 19.98 -33.73 21.26
C ASP A 341 19.92 -32.98 19.89
N LYS A 342 20.50 -31.76 19.79
CA LYS A 342 20.40 -30.88 18.62
C LYS A 342 18.94 -30.64 18.19
N THR A 343 18.08 -30.39 19.17
CA THR A 343 16.66 -30.09 18.99
C THR A 343 16.32 -28.69 19.50
N VAL A 344 15.07 -28.27 19.27
CA VAL A 344 14.49 -27.03 19.77
C VAL A 344 13.10 -27.28 20.33
N SER A 345 12.75 -26.64 21.45
CA SER A 345 11.38 -26.63 21.97
C SER A 345 10.65 -25.42 21.41
N LEU A 346 9.82 -25.64 20.37
CA LEU A 346 9.11 -24.62 19.59
C LEU A 346 7.73 -24.37 20.17
N ARG A 347 7.44 -23.11 20.49
CA ARG A 347 6.14 -22.64 20.95
C ARG A 347 5.62 -21.56 20.03
N ARG A 348 4.37 -21.69 19.56
CA ARG A 348 3.67 -20.69 18.76
C ARG A 348 2.84 -19.75 19.62
N ILE A 349 2.69 -18.49 19.18
CA ILE A 349 1.83 -17.52 19.84
C ILE A 349 0.39 -18.03 19.91
N GLY A 350 -0.23 -17.89 21.10
CA GLY A 350 -1.60 -18.37 21.34
C GLY A 350 -1.70 -19.85 21.74
N SER A 351 -0.64 -20.65 21.55
CA SER A 351 -0.60 -22.04 22.04
C SER A 351 -0.02 -22.13 23.45
N LYS A 352 -0.56 -23.05 24.26
CA LYS A 352 0.03 -23.46 25.55
C LYS A 352 1.02 -24.60 25.36
N GLU A 353 0.96 -25.32 24.26
CA GLU A 353 1.76 -26.48 23.96
C GLU A 353 3.05 -26.10 23.23
N SER A 354 4.10 -26.88 23.46
CA SER A 354 5.37 -26.78 22.75
C SER A 354 5.66 -28.10 22.05
N SER A 355 6.20 -28.04 20.84
CA SER A 355 6.69 -29.20 20.10
C SER A 355 8.21 -29.24 20.14
N VAL A 356 8.79 -30.45 20.29
CA VAL A 356 10.23 -30.64 20.18
C VAL A 356 10.52 -31.13 18.77
N LEU A 357 11.37 -30.39 18.05
CA LEU A 357 11.75 -30.67 16.66
C LEU A 357 13.28 -30.74 16.56
N SER A 358 13.79 -31.47 15.57
CA SER A 358 15.19 -31.33 15.18
C SER A 358 15.45 -29.88 14.72
N LEU A 359 16.66 -29.38 14.85
CA LEU A 359 17.00 -28.03 14.43
C LEU A 359 16.72 -27.85 12.92
N ASP A 360 17.08 -28.84 12.10
CA ASP A 360 16.90 -28.79 10.65
C ASP A 360 15.42 -28.75 10.25
N ASP A 361 14.56 -29.55 10.87
CA ASP A 361 13.12 -29.53 10.61
C ASP A 361 12.49 -28.21 11.06
N ALA A 362 12.88 -27.69 12.21
CA ALA A 362 12.39 -26.40 12.70
C ALA A 362 12.77 -25.27 11.75
N ILE A 363 14.01 -25.20 11.27
CA ILE A 363 14.46 -24.19 10.28
C ILE A 363 13.68 -24.31 8.99
N LYS A 364 13.49 -25.55 8.48
CA LYS A 364 12.74 -25.81 7.27
C LYS A 364 11.29 -25.33 7.35
N ASP A 365 10.60 -25.66 8.45
CA ASP A 365 9.21 -25.28 8.69
C ASP A 365 9.07 -23.76 8.81
N ILE A 366 9.94 -23.12 9.62
CA ILE A 366 9.95 -21.66 9.81
C ILE A 366 10.25 -20.94 8.50
N THR A 367 11.20 -21.43 7.70
CA THR A 367 11.55 -20.85 6.41
C THR A 367 10.40 -20.94 5.40
N LYS A 368 9.69 -22.08 5.37
CA LYS A 368 8.52 -22.25 4.53
C LYS A 368 7.41 -21.24 4.88
N GLU A 369 7.16 -21.03 6.16
CA GLU A 369 6.15 -20.08 6.67
C GLU A 369 6.53 -18.60 6.44
N SER A 370 7.82 -18.30 6.28
CA SER A 370 8.30 -16.92 6.07
C SER A 370 8.06 -16.37 4.66
N ARG A 371 7.66 -17.21 3.73
CA ARG A 371 7.39 -16.81 2.34
C ARG A 371 5.97 -16.27 2.22
N ALA A 372 5.86 -15.01 1.75
CA ALA A 372 4.60 -14.36 1.41
C ALA A 372 4.17 -14.73 -0.02
#